data_be317b7c938eb58e9574adf2d5815160
#
_entry.id   be317b7c938eb58e9574adf2d5815160
#
_cell.length_a   1.000
_cell.length_b   1.000
_cell.length_c   1.000
_cell.angle_alpha   90.00
_cell.angle_beta   90.00
_cell.angle_gamma   90.00
#
_symmetry.space_group_name_H-M   'P 1'
#
loop_
_entity.id
_entity.type
_entity.pdbx_description
1 polymer ?
#
loop_
_entity_poly.entity_id
_entity_poly.type
_entity_poly.pdbx_seq_one_letter_code
_entity_poly.pdbx_strand_id
1 'polypeptide(L)'
;MIECKNIKKTYINGEAKTEALKGVTFTIKDGEFVAIMGPSGSGKSTLMHILGALDTPTGGQYFLDGQDVSRLTDDELADIRGNKIGFVFQSFNLLPRAEVIRNVILPLVYLKISPEEREDRAKNALKSAGLEENRWHHLSNQLSGGQIQRVAIARALVNDPSLIMADEPTGNLDTRTGEIVLKTFQDLNKKEGHTIILITHELDVAEHADRIIHIRDGLIISDEANKNKRIVDPCTCEEFEK
;
A
#
# COMPACT_ATOMS: atom_id res chain seq x y z
N MET A 1 9.02 -11.17 2.85
CA MET A 1 9.98 -10.86 1.77
C MET A 1 9.37 -11.10 0.39
N ILE A 2 9.65 -10.21 -0.56
CA ILE A 2 9.17 -10.28 -1.95
C ILE A 2 10.33 -10.65 -2.87
N GLU A 3 10.11 -11.60 -3.78
CA GLU A 3 11.06 -11.94 -4.82
C GLU A 3 10.35 -12.05 -6.18
N CYS A 4 10.72 -11.19 -7.12
CA CYS A 4 10.23 -11.20 -8.50
C CYS A 4 11.34 -11.68 -9.43
N LYS A 5 11.07 -12.74 -10.21
CA LYS A 5 12.01 -13.32 -11.17
C LYS A 5 11.43 -13.25 -12.58
N ASN A 6 11.94 -12.35 -13.39
CA ASN A 6 11.58 -12.22 -14.81
C ASN A 6 10.05 -12.09 -15.04
N ILE A 7 9.38 -11.28 -14.21
CA ILE A 7 7.93 -11.11 -14.28
C ILE A 7 7.52 -10.48 -15.60
N LYS A 8 6.64 -11.16 -16.31
CA LYS A 8 6.04 -10.70 -17.57
C LYS A 8 4.53 -10.62 -17.42
N LYS A 9 3.93 -9.61 -18.02
CA LYS A 9 2.47 -9.51 -18.14
C LYS A 9 2.09 -8.99 -19.51
N THR A 10 1.28 -9.80 -20.20
CA THR A 10 0.72 -9.45 -21.50
C THR A 10 -0.80 -9.51 -21.38
N TYR A 11 -1.46 -8.42 -21.72
CA TYR A 11 -2.91 -8.36 -21.87
C TYR A 11 -3.29 -8.62 -23.33
N ILE A 12 -4.30 -9.44 -23.55
CA ILE A 12 -4.83 -9.77 -24.88
C ILE A 12 -6.27 -9.23 -24.93
N ASN A 13 -6.53 -8.32 -25.86
CA ASN A 13 -7.86 -7.78 -26.09
C ASN A 13 -8.20 -7.92 -27.60
N GLY A 14 -8.92 -9.00 -27.93
CA GLY A 14 -9.11 -9.40 -29.31
C GLY A 14 -7.78 -9.75 -29.99
N GLU A 15 -7.44 -9.07 -31.09
CA GLU A 15 -6.15 -9.26 -31.81
C GLU A 15 -4.99 -8.41 -31.21
N ALA A 16 -5.30 -7.42 -30.39
CA ALA A 16 -4.31 -6.54 -29.80
C ALA A 16 -3.61 -7.20 -28.61
N LYS A 17 -2.26 -7.16 -28.61
CA LYS A 17 -1.41 -7.60 -27.51
C LYS A 17 -0.67 -6.41 -26.92
N THR A 18 -0.79 -6.23 -25.59
CA THR A 18 -0.06 -5.19 -24.86
C THR A 18 0.84 -5.85 -23.82
N GLU A 19 2.15 -5.78 -24.02
CA GLU A 19 3.14 -6.23 -23.04
C GLU A 19 3.35 -5.14 -21.99
N ALA A 20 2.66 -5.26 -20.87
CA ALA A 20 2.73 -4.28 -19.78
C ALA A 20 3.98 -4.46 -18.93
N LEU A 21 4.46 -5.72 -18.75
CA LEU A 21 5.73 -6.04 -18.10
C LEU A 21 6.53 -6.98 -18.96
N LYS A 22 7.84 -6.69 -19.12
CA LYS A 22 8.72 -7.34 -20.12
C LYS A 22 9.86 -8.15 -19.47
N GLY A 23 9.74 -8.52 -18.19
CA GLY A 23 10.77 -9.30 -17.50
C GLY A 23 11.37 -8.55 -16.32
N VAL A 24 10.53 -8.11 -15.41
CA VAL A 24 10.91 -7.36 -14.20
C VAL A 24 11.50 -8.32 -13.15
N THR A 25 12.69 -7.99 -12.63
CA THR A 25 13.39 -8.78 -11.60
C THR A 25 13.90 -7.87 -10.50
N PHE A 26 13.46 -8.12 -9.26
CA PHE A 26 13.93 -7.44 -8.05
C PHE A 26 13.52 -8.22 -6.80
N THR A 27 14.06 -7.84 -5.66
CA THR A 27 13.70 -8.38 -4.35
C THR A 27 13.43 -7.25 -3.37
N ILE A 28 12.47 -7.44 -2.44
CA ILE A 28 12.26 -6.53 -1.31
C ILE A 28 12.37 -7.34 -0.03
N LYS A 29 13.14 -6.85 0.92
CA LYS A 29 13.36 -7.50 2.22
C LYS A 29 12.24 -7.15 3.18
N ASP A 30 12.08 -7.98 4.23
CA ASP A 30 11.18 -7.64 5.34
C ASP A 30 11.62 -6.32 6.00
N GLY A 31 10.65 -5.47 6.31
CA GLY A 31 10.88 -4.17 6.93
C GLY A 31 11.49 -3.12 5.99
N GLU A 32 11.58 -3.37 4.68
CA GLU A 32 12.08 -2.38 3.71
C GLU A 32 10.96 -1.42 3.28
N PHE A 33 11.26 -0.13 3.20
CA PHE A 33 10.36 0.87 2.63
C PHE A 33 10.84 1.23 1.22
N VAL A 34 10.12 0.78 0.20
CA VAL A 34 10.51 0.91 -1.22
C VAL A 34 9.49 1.76 -1.97
N ALA A 35 9.96 2.71 -2.76
CA ALA A 35 9.14 3.42 -3.75
C ALA A 35 9.31 2.82 -5.14
N ILE A 36 8.21 2.61 -5.86
CA ILE A 36 8.19 2.22 -7.27
C ILE A 36 7.71 3.42 -8.08
N MET A 37 8.59 3.98 -8.89
CA MET A 37 8.33 5.18 -9.69
C MET A 37 8.31 4.91 -11.17
N GLY A 38 7.64 5.78 -11.91
CA GLY A 38 7.66 5.81 -13.38
C GLY A 38 6.52 6.65 -13.96
N PRO A 39 6.59 7.02 -15.24
CA PRO A 39 5.55 7.78 -15.90
C PRO A 39 4.24 6.99 -16.04
N SER A 40 3.15 7.67 -16.39
CA SER A 40 1.89 6.98 -16.70
C SER A 40 2.10 5.97 -17.84
N GLY A 41 1.48 4.79 -17.74
CA GLY A 41 1.62 3.71 -18.72
C GLY A 41 2.94 2.91 -18.64
N SER A 42 3.83 3.17 -17.68
CA SER A 42 5.11 2.44 -17.56
C SER A 42 4.99 1.00 -17.04
N GLY A 43 3.82 0.57 -16.58
CA GLY A 43 3.58 -0.76 -16.01
C GLY A 43 3.45 -0.80 -14.49
N LYS A 44 3.51 0.34 -13.76
CA LYS A 44 3.40 0.40 -12.29
C LYS A 44 2.12 -0.26 -11.75
N SER A 45 0.96 0.11 -12.28
CA SER A 45 -0.32 -0.46 -11.81
C SER A 45 -0.41 -1.95 -12.11
N THR A 46 0.13 -2.41 -13.26
CA THR A 46 0.22 -3.84 -13.57
C THR A 46 1.12 -4.57 -12.57
N LEU A 47 2.29 -4.00 -12.25
CA LEU A 47 3.19 -4.56 -11.25
C LEU A 47 2.53 -4.58 -9.88
N MET A 48 1.85 -3.49 -9.49
CA MET A 48 1.08 -3.41 -8.26
C MET A 48 0.01 -4.50 -8.16
N HIS A 49 -0.74 -4.74 -9.24
CA HIS A 49 -1.77 -5.79 -9.25
C HIS A 49 -1.17 -7.18 -9.01
N ILE A 50 0.01 -7.46 -9.60
CA ILE A 50 0.70 -8.74 -9.38
C ILE A 50 1.23 -8.84 -7.95
N LEU A 51 1.94 -7.83 -7.46
CA LEU A 51 2.47 -7.80 -6.09
C LEU A 51 1.36 -7.87 -5.05
N GLY A 52 0.23 -7.23 -5.34
CA GLY A 52 -0.97 -7.23 -4.52
C GLY A 52 -1.84 -8.49 -4.64
N ALA A 53 -1.39 -9.51 -5.37
CA ALA A 53 -2.17 -10.73 -5.62
C ALA A 53 -3.58 -10.45 -6.19
N LEU A 54 -3.75 -9.34 -6.94
CA LEU A 54 -4.97 -8.99 -7.67
C LEU A 54 -4.98 -9.59 -9.08
N ASP A 55 -3.82 -9.97 -9.59
CA ASP A 55 -3.61 -10.57 -10.90
C ASP A 55 -2.39 -11.49 -10.87
N THR A 56 -2.26 -12.40 -11.83
CA THR A 56 -1.11 -13.27 -11.96
C THR A 56 -0.22 -12.86 -13.14
N PRO A 57 1.10 -13.09 -13.08
CA PRO A 57 1.98 -12.85 -14.21
C PRO A 57 1.68 -13.83 -15.35
N THR A 58 1.90 -13.42 -16.61
CA THR A 58 1.84 -14.34 -17.76
C THR A 58 3.13 -15.14 -17.94
N GLY A 59 4.18 -14.77 -17.21
CA GLY A 59 5.47 -15.47 -17.17
C GLY A 59 6.35 -14.95 -16.06
N GLY A 60 7.37 -15.73 -15.71
CA GLY A 60 8.21 -15.48 -14.56
C GLY A 60 7.63 -16.05 -13.26
N GLN A 61 8.21 -15.68 -12.12
CA GLN A 61 7.81 -16.16 -10.80
C GLN A 61 7.75 -15.01 -9.80
N TYR A 62 6.70 -15.00 -8.97
CA TYR A 62 6.53 -14.08 -7.85
C TYR A 62 6.41 -14.87 -6.55
N PHE A 63 7.30 -14.59 -5.61
CA PHE A 63 7.27 -15.16 -4.26
C PHE A 63 6.95 -14.08 -3.23
N LEU A 64 6.01 -14.39 -2.35
CA LEU A 64 5.68 -13.61 -1.15
C LEU A 64 5.92 -14.49 0.08
N ASP A 65 6.81 -14.09 0.98
CA ASP A 65 7.22 -14.85 2.15
C ASP A 65 7.65 -16.30 1.82
N GLY A 66 8.33 -16.48 0.69
CA GLY A 66 8.79 -17.78 0.21
C GLY A 66 7.72 -18.65 -0.47
N GLN A 67 6.46 -18.21 -0.51
CA GLN A 67 5.37 -18.90 -1.21
C GLN A 67 5.30 -18.40 -2.67
N ASP A 68 5.31 -19.31 -3.65
CA ASP A 68 5.08 -18.96 -5.07
C ASP A 68 3.61 -18.57 -5.29
N VAL A 69 3.38 -17.30 -5.61
CA VAL A 69 2.04 -16.73 -5.83
C VAL A 69 1.67 -16.71 -7.32
N SER A 70 2.63 -17.04 -8.22
CA SER A 70 2.48 -16.85 -9.67
C SER A 70 1.37 -17.69 -10.31
N ARG A 71 0.96 -18.77 -9.68
CA ARG A 71 0.04 -19.78 -10.25
C ARG A 71 -1.11 -20.13 -9.33
N LEU A 72 -1.36 -19.31 -8.31
CA LEU A 72 -2.46 -19.52 -7.38
C LEU A 72 -3.81 -19.29 -8.07
N THR A 73 -4.82 -19.99 -7.59
CA THR A 73 -6.21 -19.78 -7.97
C THR A 73 -6.74 -18.46 -7.40
N ASP A 74 -7.88 -17.98 -7.91
CA ASP A 74 -8.50 -16.73 -7.43
C ASP A 74 -8.84 -16.80 -5.93
N ASP A 75 -9.25 -17.95 -5.41
CA ASP A 75 -9.54 -18.16 -3.99
C ASP A 75 -8.27 -18.09 -3.15
N GLU A 76 -7.18 -18.75 -3.59
CA GLU A 76 -5.89 -18.69 -2.91
C GLU A 76 -5.29 -17.26 -2.94
N LEU A 77 -5.44 -16.54 -4.06
CA LEU A 77 -5.06 -15.14 -4.15
C LEU A 77 -5.88 -14.27 -3.20
N ALA A 78 -7.19 -14.56 -3.03
CA ALA A 78 -8.03 -13.86 -2.08
C ALA A 78 -7.58 -14.08 -0.63
N ASP A 79 -7.17 -15.30 -0.29
CA ASP A 79 -6.60 -15.63 1.03
C ASP A 79 -5.28 -14.88 1.29
N ILE A 80 -4.40 -14.80 0.29
CA ILE A 80 -3.15 -14.02 0.38
C ILE A 80 -3.47 -12.53 0.61
N ARG A 81 -4.38 -11.95 -0.18
CA ARG A 81 -4.79 -10.55 -0.02
C ARG A 81 -5.37 -10.28 1.37
N GLY A 82 -6.24 -11.18 1.83
CA GLY A 82 -6.93 -11.01 3.12
C GLY A 82 -6.00 -11.08 4.32
N ASN A 83 -4.95 -11.89 4.24
CA ASN A 83 -4.10 -12.20 5.40
C ASN A 83 -2.72 -11.51 5.37
N LYS A 84 -2.18 -11.20 4.17
CA LYS A 84 -0.78 -10.75 4.03
C LYS A 84 -0.61 -9.35 3.47
N ILE A 85 -1.65 -8.77 2.83
CA ILE A 85 -1.51 -7.53 2.09
C ILE A 85 -2.52 -6.48 2.55
N GLY A 86 -2.03 -5.34 2.99
CA GLY A 86 -2.83 -4.16 3.27
C GLY A 86 -2.76 -3.17 2.10
N PHE A 87 -3.91 -2.71 1.61
CA PHE A 87 -3.98 -1.75 0.51
C PHE A 87 -4.40 -0.35 0.97
N VAL A 88 -3.66 0.65 0.50
CA VAL A 88 -3.99 2.07 0.64
C VAL A 88 -4.07 2.68 -0.76
N PHE A 89 -5.23 3.22 -1.14
CA PHE A 89 -5.49 3.76 -2.47
C PHE A 89 -5.60 5.29 -2.46
N GLN A 90 -5.30 5.91 -3.58
CA GLN A 90 -5.48 7.34 -3.81
C GLN A 90 -6.93 7.80 -3.56
N SER A 91 -7.91 7.02 -3.97
CA SER A 91 -9.34 7.35 -3.83
C SER A 91 -9.95 6.91 -2.50
N PHE A 92 -9.12 6.55 -1.51
CA PHE A 92 -9.49 6.07 -0.17
C PHE A 92 -10.37 4.81 -0.15
N ASN A 93 -11.36 4.69 -1.02
CA ASN A 93 -12.28 3.55 -1.17
C ASN A 93 -13.00 3.19 0.16
N LEU A 94 -13.43 4.20 0.91
CA LEU A 94 -14.21 4.01 2.12
C LEU A 94 -15.72 3.97 1.81
N LEU A 95 -16.46 3.27 2.64
CA LEU A 95 -17.94 3.27 2.61
C LEU A 95 -18.44 4.60 3.20
N PRO A 96 -19.05 5.49 2.38
CA PRO A 96 -19.32 6.88 2.80
C PRO A 96 -20.42 7.01 3.86
N ARG A 97 -21.27 6.00 4.02
CA ARG A 97 -22.38 5.97 4.98
C ARG A 97 -22.09 5.08 6.20
N ALA A 98 -20.87 4.55 6.33
CA ALA A 98 -20.44 3.77 7.47
C ALA A 98 -19.55 4.64 8.37
N GLU A 99 -19.61 4.37 9.67
CA GLU A 99 -18.67 4.95 10.63
C GLU A 99 -17.23 4.55 10.30
N VAL A 100 -16.27 5.38 10.71
CA VAL A 100 -14.85 5.15 10.56
C VAL A 100 -14.46 3.75 11.05
N ILE A 101 -14.81 3.41 12.29
CA ILE A 101 -14.48 2.11 12.87
C ILE A 101 -15.05 0.94 12.07
N ARG A 102 -16.24 1.11 11.47
CA ARG A 102 -16.87 0.08 10.63
C ARG A 102 -16.13 -0.11 9.31
N ASN A 103 -15.59 0.96 8.73
CA ASN A 103 -14.72 0.88 7.56
C ASN A 103 -13.44 0.07 7.85
N VAL A 104 -12.85 0.26 9.04
CA VAL A 104 -11.64 -0.46 9.45
C VAL A 104 -11.95 -1.93 9.79
N ILE A 105 -13.09 -2.24 10.39
CA ILE A 105 -13.52 -3.61 10.68
C ILE A 105 -13.80 -4.43 9.42
N LEU A 106 -14.10 -3.80 8.28
CA LEU A 106 -14.59 -4.48 7.09
C LEU A 106 -13.75 -5.69 6.63
N PRO A 107 -12.40 -5.61 6.55
CA PRO A 107 -11.58 -6.77 6.19
C PRO A 107 -11.70 -7.94 7.19
N LEU A 108 -11.92 -7.63 8.47
CA LEU A 108 -12.04 -8.64 9.54
C LEU A 108 -13.35 -9.43 9.49
N VAL A 109 -14.36 -8.96 8.75
CA VAL A 109 -15.66 -9.64 8.63
C VAL A 109 -15.52 -11.03 8.01
N TYR A 110 -14.54 -11.17 7.11
CA TYR A 110 -14.25 -12.44 6.43
C TYR A 110 -13.41 -13.40 7.26
N LEU A 111 -12.85 -12.94 8.40
CA LEU A 111 -12.11 -13.78 9.33
C LEU A 111 -13.05 -14.37 10.40
N LYS A 112 -12.73 -15.60 10.86
CA LYS A 112 -13.50 -16.29 11.91
C LYS A 112 -13.09 -15.80 13.30
N ILE A 113 -13.26 -14.50 13.59
CA ILE A 113 -12.95 -13.87 14.87
C ILE A 113 -14.21 -13.21 15.47
N SER A 114 -14.23 -13.05 16.79
CA SER A 114 -15.38 -12.50 17.49
C SER A 114 -15.62 -11.02 17.15
N PRO A 115 -16.84 -10.50 17.32
CA PRO A 115 -17.11 -9.07 17.14
C PRO A 115 -16.26 -8.17 18.04
N GLU A 116 -16.02 -8.60 19.29
CA GLU A 116 -15.22 -7.88 20.28
C GLU A 116 -13.76 -7.78 19.80
N GLU A 117 -13.18 -8.89 19.35
CA GLU A 117 -11.81 -8.92 18.82
C GLU A 117 -11.67 -8.04 17.57
N ARG A 118 -12.68 -8.01 16.68
CA ARG A 118 -12.66 -7.12 15.50
C ARG A 118 -12.61 -5.65 15.92
N GLU A 119 -13.39 -5.29 16.93
CA GLU A 119 -13.43 -3.90 17.43
C GLU A 119 -12.10 -3.50 18.08
N ASP A 120 -11.50 -4.37 18.88
CA ASP A 120 -10.21 -4.11 19.51
C ASP A 120 -9.08 -3.98 18.48
N ARG A 121 -9.03 -4.86 17.46
CA ARG A 121 -8.07 -4.75 16.37
C ARG A 121 -8.27 -3.45 15.58
N ALA A 122 -9.52 -3.06 15.29
CA ALA A 122 -9.79 -1.82 14.58
C ALA A 122 -9.36 -0.58 15.39
N LYS A 123 -9.60 -0.55 16.69
CA LYS A 123 -9.14 0.52 17.58
C LYS A 123 -7.62 0.64 17.61
N ASN A 124 -6.92 -0.49 17.68
CA ASN A 124 -5.46 -0.50 17.64
C ASN A 124 -4.93 0.01 16.29
N ALA A 125 -5.50 -0.46 15.18
CA ALA A 125 -5.11 0.00 13.85
C ALA A 125 -5.37 1.51 13.64
N LEU A 126 -6.48 2.05 14.18
CA LEU A 126 -6.76 3.49 14.15
C LEU A 126 -5.75 4.30 14.97
N LYS A 127 -5.30 3.77 16.12
CA LYS A 127 -4.23 4.39 16.92
C LYS A 127 -2.90 4.39 16.18
N SER A 128 -2.48 3.25 15.60
CA SER A 128 -1.25 3.16 14.80
C SER A 128 -1.28 4.12 13.59
N ALA A 129 -2.44 4.29 12.95
CA ALA A 129 -2.61 5.26 11.87
C ALA A 129 -2.70 6.72 12.35
N GLY A 130 -2.67 6.99 13.66
CA GLY A 130 -2.69 8.31 14.26
C GLY A 130 -4.04 9.04 14.16
N LEU A 131 -5.18 8.31 14.11
CA LEU A 131 -6.49 8.93 14.12
C LEU A 131 -7.03 9.06 15.56
N GLU A 132 -7.44 10.27 15.94
CA GLU A 132 -7.99 10.60 17.24
C GLU A 132 -9.24 9.78 17.59
N GLU A 133 -9.37 9.36 18.86
CA GLU A 133 -10.48 8.50 19.33
C GLU A 133 -11.85 9.15 19.13
N ASN A 134 -11.96 10.47 19.27
CA ASN A 134 -13.21 11.20 19.09
C ASN A 134 -13.75 11.14 17.64
N ARG A 135 -12.94 10.69 16.67
CA ARG A 135 -13.30 10.56 15.25
C ARG A 135 -13.78 9.16 14.85
N TRP A 136 -13.62 8.16 15.68
CA TRP A 136 -13.87 6.77 15.30
C TRP A 136 -15.33 6.44 14.98
N HIS A 137 -16.26 7.18 15.57
CA HIS A 137 -17.72 7.05 15.32
C HIS A 137 -18.26 8.10 14.34
N HIS A 138 -17.41 8.93 13.73
CA HIS A 138 -17.83 9.82 12.67
C HIS A 138 -18.07 9.05 11.37
N LEU A 139 -18.89 9.61 10.49
CA LEU A 139 -18.99 9.15 9.11
C LEU A 139 -17.79 9.68 8.32
N SER A 140 -17.36 8.94 7.28
CA SER A 140 -16.20 9.35 6.49
C SER A 140 -16.33 10.73 5.83
N ASN A 141 -17.55 11.17 5.50
CA ASN A 141 -17.82 12.50 4.94
C ASN A 141 -17.71 13.65 5.97
N GLN A 142 -17.48 13.36 7.24
CA GLN A 142 -17.28 14.34 8.31
C GLN A 142 -15.78 14.56 8.61
N LEU A 143 -14.90 13.89 7.88
CA LEU A 143 -13.47 13.93 8.08
C LEU A 143 -12.76 14.77 7.02
N SER A 144 -11.58 15.34 7.37
CA SER A 144 -10.68 15.92 6.39
C SER A 144 -10.04 14.85 5.49
N GLY A 145 -9.47 15.24 4.35
CA GLY A 145 -8.80 14.31 3.43
C GLY A 145 -7.71 13.48 4.11
N GLY A 146 -6.87 14.11 4.93
CA GLY A 146 -5.82 13.40 5.67
C GLY A 146 -6.36 12.45 6.73
N GLN A 147 -7.45 12.81 7.42
CA GLN A 147 -8.12 11.92 8.36
C GLN A 147 -8.73 10.71 7.63
N ILE A 148 -9.35 10.92 6.46
CA ILE A 148 -9.86 9.85 5.60
C ILE A 148 -8.72 8.91 5.18
N GLN A 149 -7.55 9.44 4.81
CA GLN A 149 -6.40 8.63 4.44
C GLN A 149 -5.85 7.82 5.62
N ARG A 150 -5.80 8.39 6.83
CA ARG A 150 -5.45 7.64 8.05
C ARG A 150 -6.44 6.50 8.31
N VAL A 151 -7.73 6.66 8.04
CA VAL A 151 -8.71 5.56 8.11
C VAL A 151 -8.40 4.48 7.07
N ALA A 152 -8.04 4.85 5.83
CA ALA A 152 -7.64 3.89 4.80
C ALA A 152 -6.36 3.13 5.21
N ILE A 153 -5.39 3.80 5.83
CA ILE A 153 -4.19 3.17 6.40
C ILE A 153 -4.58 2.21 7.54
N ALA A 154 -5.42 2.63 8.49
CA ALA A 154 -5.87 1.77 9.57
C ALA A 154 -6.58 0.51 9.05
N ARG A 155 -7.42 0.65 8.01
CA ARG A 155 -8.06 -0.49 7.35
C ARG A 155 -7.04 -1.44 6.71
N ALA A 156 -5.97 -0.91 6.15
CA ALA A 156 -4.89 -1.72 5.59
C ALA A 156 -4.12 -2.50 6.67
N LEU A 157 -3.97 -1.93 7.88
CA LEU A 157 -3.24 -2.51 9.00
C LEU A 157 -4.02 -3.55 9.79
N VAL A 158 -5.35 -3.54 9.74
CA VAL A 158 -6.22 -4.24 10.70
C VAL A 158 -6.05 -5.76 10.74
N ASN A 159 -5.56 -6.37 9.66
CA ASN A 159 -5.25 -7.81 9.55
C ASN A 159 -3.79 -8.14 9.90
N ASP A 160 -3.00 -7.16 10.40
CA ASP A 160 -1.57 -7.30 10.66
C ASP A 160 -0.80 -7.84 9.43
N PRO A 161 -0.85 -7.13 8.29
CA PRO A 161 -0.29 -7.61 7.04
C PRO A 161 1.25 -7.58 7.05
N SER A 162 1.88 -8.55 6.37
CA SER A 162 3.33 -8.53 6.16
C SER A 162 3.77 -7.47 5.13
N LEU A 163 2.84 -7.02 4.27
CA LEU A 163 3.09 -6.03 3.23
C LEU A 163 2.00 -4.96 3.19
N ILE A 164 2.39 -3.69 3.22
CA ILE A 164 1.51 -2.55 2.95
C ILE A 164 1.83 -2.01 1.55
N MET A 165 0.81 -1.93 0.70
CA MET A 165 0.91 -1.36 -0.65
C MET A 165 0.13 -0.06 -0.71
N ALA A 166 0.79 1.05 -1.02
CA ALA A 166 0.20 2.37 -1.12
C ALA A 166 0.30 2.90 -2.56
N ASP A 167 -0.84 3.08 -3.22
CA ASP A 167 -0.95 3.60 -4.58
C ASP A 167 -1.32 5.07 -4.56
N GLU A 168 -0.37 5.94 -4.94
CA GLU A 168 -0.51 7.41 -4.96
C GLU A 168 -1.18 7.96 -3.67
N PRO A 169 -0.71 7.60 -2.46
CA PRO A 169 -1.46 7.81 -1.22
C PRO A 169 -1.62 9.29 -0.83
N THR A 170 -0.93 10.19 -1.50
CA THR A 170 -0.97 11.64 -1.26
C THR A 170 -1.61 12.42 -2.42
N GLY A 171 -1.92 11.76 -3.53
CA GLY A 171 -2.33 12.40 -4.77
C GLY A 171 -3.64 13.22 -4.70
N ASN A 172 -4.47 13.02 -3.66
CA ASN A 172 -5.70 13.79 -3.42
C ASN A 172 -5.59 14.72 -2.19
N LEU A 173 -4.37 14.96 -1.70
CA LEU A 173 -4.12 15.76 -0.50
C LEU A 173 -3.31 17.01 -0.84
N ASP A 174 -3.46 18.05 -0.04
CA ASP A 174 -2.52 19.16 -0.07
C ASP A 174 -1.14 18.71 0.44
N THR A 175 -0.10 19.43 0.07
CA THR A 175 1.30 19.09 0.35
C THR A 175 1.54 18.81 1.83
N ARG A 176 0.99 19.65 2.71
CA ARG A 176 1.16 19.56 4.15
C ARG A 176 0.49 18.30 4.73
N THR A 177 -0.76 18.06 4.34
CA THR A 177 -1.50 16.85 4.73
C THR A 177 -0.82 15.61 4.18
N GLY A 178 -0.29 15.68 2.96
CA GLY A 178 0.51 14.61 2.35
C GLY A 178 1.75 14.24 3.16
N GLU A 179 2.50 15.24 3.66
CA GLU A 179 3.67 14.98 4.52
C GLU A 179 3.30 14.26 5.83
N ILE A 180 2.17 14.62 6.45
CA ILE A 180 1.69 13.94 7.66
C ILE A 180 1.36 12.46 7.37
N VAL A 181 0.75 12.18 6.21
CA VAL A 181 0.48 10.81 5.76
C VAL A 181 1.77 10.04 5.49
N LEU A 182 2.75 10.65 4.82
CA LEU A 182 4.06 10.05 4.57
C LEU A 182 4.83 9.77 5.87
N LYS A 183 4.70 10.66 6.86
CA LYS A 183 5.21 10.41 8.20
C LYS A 183 4.59 9.18 8.83
N THR A 184 3.27 8.98 8.69
CA THR A 184 2.60 7.78 9.19
C THR A 184 3.23 6.52 8.59
N PHE A 185 3.48 6.47 7.28
CA PHE A 185 4.17 5.35 6.65
C PHE A 185 5.61 5.18 7.18
N GLN A 186 6.35 6.26 7.37
CA GLN A 186 7.70 6.18 7.95
C GLN A 186 7.66 5.63 9.39
N ASP A 187 6.69 6.02 10.19
CA ASP A 187 6.53 5.55 11.56
C ASP A 187 6.14 4.06 11.58
N LEU A 188 5.21 3.61 10.76
CA LEU A 188 4.84 2.20 10.59
C LEU A 188 6.03 1.34 10.16
N ASN A 189 6.85 1.82 9.23
CA ASN A 189 8.05 1.10 8.82
C ASN A 189 9.11 1.05 9.92
N LYS A 190 9.46 2.22 10.52
CA LYS A 190 10.59 2.30 11.46
C LYS A 190 10.28 1.78 12.85
N LYS A 191 9.04 2.00 13.36
CA LYS A 191 8.65 1.67 14.73
C LYS A 191 7.99 0.30 14.84
N GLU A 192 7.19 -0.06 13.82
CA GLU A 192 6.39 -1.29 13.80
C GLU A 192 6.96 -2.36 12.88
N GLY A 193 7.96 -2.01 12.03
CA GLY A 193 8.69 -2.96 11.19
C GLY A 193 7.96 -3.41 9.92
N HIS A 194 6.87 -2.74 9.54
CA HIS A 194 6.12 -3.10 8.33
C HIS A 194 6.94 -2.92 7.05
N THR A 195 6.82 -3.88 6.13
CA THR A 195 7.31 -3.73 4.75
C THR A 195 6.33 -2.87 3.97
N ILE A 196 6.83 -1.83 3.30
CA ILE A 196 5.98 -0.85 2.58
C ILE A 196 6.43 -0.72 1.13
N ILE A 197 5.48 -0.84 0.21
CA ILE A 197 5.66 -0.47 -1.20
C ILE A 197 4.80 0.74 -1.50
N LEU A 198 5.45 1.85 -1.84
CA LEU A 198 4.84 3.10 -2.25
C LEU A 198 4.91 3.21 -3.76
N ILE A 199 3.78 3.35 -4.42
CA ILE A 199 3.70 3.57 -5.86
C ILE A 199 3.36 5.03 -6.10
N THR A 200 4.21 5.73 -6.86
CA THR A 200 3.99 7.13 -7.17
C THR A 200 4.68 7.53 -8.47
N HIS A 201 4.27 8.65 -9.05
CA HIS A 201 4.98 9.32 -10.13
C HIS A 201 5.68 10.60 -9.65
N GLU A 202 5.50 10.98 -8.37
CA GLU A 202 6.07 12.16 -7.75
C GLU A 202 7.40 11.82 -7.06
N LEU A 203 8.49 12.51 -7.44
CA LEU A 203 9.81 12.28 -6.85
C LEU A 203 9.82 12.66 -5.37
N ASP A 204 9.22 13.79 -5.02
CA ASP A 204 9.15 14.29 -3.64
C ASP A 204 8.53 13.26 -2.69
N VAL A 205 7.52 12.52 -3.16
CA VAL A 205 6.86 11.46 -2.42
C VAL A 205 7.77 10.23 -2.30
N ALA A 206 8.41 9.83 -3.40
CA ALA A 206 9.31 8.66 -3.43
C ALA A 206 10.56 8.85 -2.55
N GLU A 207 11.04 10.09 -2.40
CA GLU A 207 12.20 10.40 -1.56
C GLU A 207 11.99 10.08 -0.06
N HIS A 208 10.76 9.80 0.37
CA HIS A 208 10.50 9.33 1.75
C HIS A 208 10.81 7.85 1.97
N ALA A 209 11.01 7.07 0.91
CA ALA A 209 11.38 5.65 0.97
C ALA A 209 12.90 5.46 1.14
N ASP A 210 13.32 4.25 1.57
CA ASP A 210 14.74 3.89 1.72
C ASP A 210 15.39 3.54 0.39
N ARG A 211 14.58 3.13 -0.61
CA ARG A 211 15.01 2.67 -1.93
C ARG A 211 13.99 3.05 -2.98
N ILE A 212 14.48 3.39 -4.16
CA ILE A 212 13.63 3.79 -5.28
C ILE A 212 13.91 2.88 -6.48
N ILE A 213 12.84 2.24 -6.97
CA ILE A 213 12.85 1.42 -8.19
C ILE A 213 12.15 2.21 -9.29
N HIS A 214 12.84 2.50 -10.37
CA HIS A 214 12.25 3.17 -11.53
C HIS A 214 11.83 2.16 -12.58
N ILE A 215 10.55 2.22 -12.98
CA ILE A 215 9.99 1.41 -14.05
C ILE A 215 9.63 2.29 -15.26
N ARG A 216 10.00 1.84 -16.44
CA ARG A 216 9.66 2.49 -17.71
C ARG A 216 9.44 1.45 -18.80
N ASP A 217 8.36 1.60 -19.56
CA ASP A 217 8.00 0.73 -20.68
C ASP A 217 8.01 -0.78 -20.33
N GLY A 218 7.59 -1.11 -19.10
CA GLY A 218 7.52 -2.47 -18.59
C GLY A 218 8.86 -3.08 -18.13
N LEU A 219 9.91 -2.26 -17.98
CA LEU A 219 11.24 -2.68 -17.52
C LEU A 219 11.69 -1.83 -16.33
N ILE A 220 12.50 -2.41 -15.45
CA ILE A 220 13.24 -1.66 -14.42
C ILE A 220 14.42 -0.99 -15.10
N ILE A 221 14.53 0.34 -14.97
CA ILE A 221 15.62 1.15 -15.52
C ILE A 221 16.65 1.55 -14.46
N SER A 222 16.25 1.63 -13.20
CA SER A 222 17.16 1.75 -12.07
C SER A 222 16.53 1.18 -10.80
N ASP A 223 17.37 0.78 -9.86
CA ASP A 223 17.02 0.19 -8.58
C ASP A 223 18.12 0.58 -7.58
N GLU A 224 17.89 1.65 -6.81
CA GLU A 224 18.94 2.31 -6.04
C GLU A 224 18.48 2.65 -4.63
N ALA A 225 19.40 2.50 -3.67
CA ALA A 225 19.19 3.02 -2.31
C ALA A 225 19.06 4.55 -2.35
N ASN A 226 18.06 5.07 -1.67
CA ASN A 226 17.86 6.50 -1.56
C ASN A 226 18.83 7.14 -0.58
N LYS A 227 19.85 7.81 -1.11
CA LYS A 227 20.88 8.49 -0.31
C LYS A 227 20.40 9.82 0.28
N ASN A 228 19.34 10.38 -0.28
CA ASN A 228 18.78 11.68 0.11
C ASN A 228 17.37 11.52 0.72
N LYS A 229 17.19 10.47 1.53
CA LYS A 229 15.90 10.18 2.15
C LYS A 229 15.35 11.39 2.91
N ARG A 230 14.16 11.82 2.54
CA ARG A 230 13.39 12.85 3.29
C ARG A 230 12.77 12.22 4.53
N ILE A 231 13.03 12.82 5.67
CA ILE A 231 12.41 12.44 6.94
C ILE A 231 11.51 13.60 7.35
N VAL A 232 10.23 13.30 7.57
CA VAL A 232 9.29 14.32 8.04
C VAL A 232 9.57 14.63 9.50
N ASP A 233 9.84 15.92 9.80
CA ASP A 233 10.12 16.38 11.16
C ASP A 233 8.86 16.26 12.03
N PRO A 234 8.92 15.66 13.23
CA PRO A 234 7.82 15.62 14.19
C PRO A 234 7.25 17.00 14.52
N CYS A 235 8.09 18.05 14.61
CA CYS A 235 7.67 19.43 14.93
C CYS A 235 6.72 20.02 13.87
N THR A 236 6.86 19.64 12.60
CA THR A 236 5.93 20.10 11.55
C THR A 236 4.52 19.53 11.74
N CYS A 237 4.35 18.42 12.44
CA CYS A 237 3.04 17.79 12.67
C CYS A 237 2.30 18.38 13.87
N GLU A 238 2.99 18.77 14.95
CA GLU A 238 2.37 19.27 16.20
C GLU A 238 1.80 20.69 16.07
N GLU A 239 2.33 21.52 15.17
CA GLU A 239 1.79 22.86 14.90
C GLU A 239 0.44 22.84 14.18
N PHE A 240 -0.02 21.68 13.74
CA PHE A 240 -1.13 21.50 12.83
C PHE A 240 -2.33 20.75 13.40
N GLU A 241 -2.22 20.22 14.61
CA GLU A 241 -3.31 19.57 15.35
C GLU A 241 -4.03 20.52 16.33
N LYS A 242 -3.71 21.81 16.29
CA LYS A 242 -4.42 22.90 17.04
C LYS A 242 -5.38 23.60 16.06
#